data_b79148366a93d60c7d56b1a8b7c66864
#
_entry.id   b79148366a93d60c7d56b1a8b7c66864
#
_cell.length_a   1.000
_cell.length_b   1.000
_cell.length_c   1.000
_cell.angle_alpha   90.00
_cell.angle_beta   90.00
_cell.angle_gamma   90.00
#
_symmetry.space_group_name_H-M   'P 1'
#
loop_
_entity.id
_entity.type
_entity.pdbx_description
1 polymer ?
#
loop_
_entity_poly.entity_id
_entity_poly.type
_entity_poly.pdbx_seq_one_letter_code
_entity_poly.pdbx_strand_id
1 'polypeptide(L)'
;MNEPFTQNIEISLYDTDMNAKISIQNIVKYFMEAAVDHSEHTEYKLDRLLAAHRGWVVLNWVIKMKEYPGFADKLKISTWAKPGCSLQATRYFTMEYEDGTTAAEAVSRWAFLDLETRHPIRCPLEMMEAYCYDREEPFNPGKFNLPKEKEENIISERKITVRRSETDTNGHTNNARYVE
;
A
#
# COMPACT_ATOMS: atom_id res chain seq x y z
N MET A 1 -0.48 6.32 -20.39
CA MET A 1 -1.76 5.64 -20.13
C MET A 1 -2.76 6.70 -19.70
N ASN A 2 -3.99 6.66 -20.24
CA ASN A 2 -4.99 7.71 -19.96
C ASN A 2 -5.89 7.41 -18.74
N GLU A 3 -5.59 6.36 -17.98
CA GLU A 3 -6.37 5.92 -16.80
C GLU A 3 -5.46 5.33 -15.73
N PRO A 4 -5.84 5.44 -14.44
CA PRO A 4 -5.10 4.81 -13.36
C PRO A 4 -5.12 3.29 -13.54
N PHE A 5 -4.13 2.59 -13.00
CA PHE A 5 -4.17 1.13 -12.96
C PHE A 5 -5.36 0.67 -12.13
N THR A 6 -6.11 -0.30 -12.63
CA THR A 6 -7.30 -0.83 -11.96
C THR A 6 -7.27 -2.34 -11.86
N GLN A 7 -7.75 -2.87 -10.76
CA GLN A 7 -7.90 -4.29 -10.48
C GLN A 7 -9.29 -4.58 -9.90
N ASN A 8 -9.99 -5.55 -10.45
CA ASN A 8 -11.23 -6.05 -9.87
C ASN A 8 -10.93 -7.15 -8.86
N ILE A 9 -11.58 -7.10 -7.72
CA ILE A 9 -11.45 -8.07 -6.64
C ILE A 9 -12.82 -8.53 -6.17
N GLU A 10 -12.87 -9.71 -5.57
CA GLU A 10 -14.01 -10.21 -4.81
C GLU A 10 -13.52 -10.59 -3.42
N ILE A 11 -14.23 -10.14 -2.38
CA ILE A 11 -13.81 -10.38 -1.00
C ILE A 11 -13.96 -11.86 -0.65
N SER A 12 -12.84 -12.50 -0.36
CA SER A 12 -12.81 -13.89 0.08
C SER A 12 -13.31 -14.03 1.52
N LEU A 13 -13.95 -15.15 1.83
CA LEU A 13 -14.34 -15.49 3.20
C LEU A 13 -13.12 -15.46 4.16
N TYR A 14 -11.94 -15.90 3.70
CA TYR A 14 -10.71 -15.93 4.49
C TYR A 14 -10.13 -14.54 4.80
N ASP A 15 -10.60 -13.49 4.12
CA ASP A 15 -10.17 -12.12 4.34
C ASP A 15 -11.11 -11.35 5.28
N THR A 16 -12.16 -12.03 5.78
CA THR A 16 -13.17 -11.42 6.65
C THR A 16 -13.02 -11.83 8.11
N ASP A 17 -13.57 -11.03 8.99
CA ASP A 17 -13.68 -11.28 10.43
C ASP A 17 -14.94 -12.10 10.77
N MET A 18 -15.21 -12.25 12.07
CA MET A 18 -16.41 -12.96 12.58
C MET A 18 -17.75 -12.33 12.18
N ASN A 19 -17.74 -11.07 11.71
CA ASN A 19 -18.91 -10.36 11.21
C ASN A 19 -19.05 -10.45 9.69
N ALA A 20 -18.25 -11.31 9.04
CA ALA A 20 -18.11 -11.43 7.59
C ALA A 20 -17.72 -10.10 6.91
N LYS A 21 -17.00 -9.21 7.61
CA LYS A 21 -16.45 -7.96 7.11
C LYS A 21 -14.95 -8.05 6.95
N ILE A 22 -14.42 -7.43 5.87
CA ILE A 22 -12.99 -7.41 5.62
C ILE A 22 -12.23 -6.75 6.78
N SER A 23 -11.10 -7.33 7.20
CA SER A 23 -10.23 -6.71 8.19
C SER A 23 -9.39 -5.60 7.58
N ILE A 24 -9.01 -4.60 8.40
CA ILE A 24 -8.11 -3.51 7.94
C ILE A 24 -6.78 -4.06 7.44
N GLN A 25 -6.29 -5.13 8.02
CA GLN A 25 -5.10 -5.86 7.58
C GLN A 25 -5.22 -6.34 6.13
N ASN A 26 -6.35 -6.92 5.76
CA ASN A 26 -6.59 -7.40 4.41
C ASN A 26 -6.82 -6.25 3.42
N ILE A 27 -7.36 -5.11 3.85
CA ILE A 27 -7.42 -3.90 3.02
C ILE A 27 -6.01 -3.43 2.65
N VAL A 28 -5.09 -3.36 3.62
CA VAL A 28 -3.68 -3.03 3.33
C VAL A 28 -3.07 -4.02 2.36
N LYS A 29 -3.33 -5.32 2.53
CA LYS A 29 -2.86 -6.37 1.63
C LYS A 29 -3.36 -6.15 0.20
N TYR A 30 -4.64 -5.91 -0.02
CA TYR A 30 -5.21 -5.66 -1.35
C TYR A 30 -4.61 -4.40 -2.01
N PHE A 31 -4.40 -3.33 -1.24
CA PHE A 31 -3.73 -2.14 -1.76
C PHE A 31 -2.26 -2.39 -2.13
N MET A 32 -1.55 -3.20 -1.33
CA MET A 32 -0.18 -3.62 -1.65
C MET A 32 -0.14 -4.47 -2.92
N GLU A 33 -1.05 -5.44 -3.07
CA GLU A 33 -1.16 -6.27 -4.27
C GLU A 33 -1.42 -5.40 -5.51
N ALA A 34 -2.37 -4.47 -5.45
CA ALA A 34 -2.63 -3.54 -6.56
C ALA A 34 -1.40 -2.69 -6.92
N ALA A 35 -0.57 -2.30 -5.95
CA ALA A 35 0.67 -1.58 -6.21
C ALA A 35 1.71 -2.45 -6.92
N VAL A 36 1.85 -3.72 -6.52
CA VAL A 36 2.75 -4.70 -7.15
C VAL A 36 2.26 -5.02 -8.57
N ASP A 37 0.97 -5.32 -8.73
CA ASP A 37 0.38 -5.62 -10.04
C ASP A 37 0.54 -4.44 -11.00
N HIS A 38 0.40 -3.21 -10.53
CA HIS A 38 0.71 -2.04 -11.36
C HIS A 38 2.16 -2.06 -11.85
N SER A 39 3.12 -2.45 -10.99
CA SER A 39 4.53 -2.57 -11.41
C SER A 39 4.71 -3.67 -12.45
N GLU A 40 4.03 -4.81 -12.30
CA GLU A 40 4.09 -5.93 -13.24
C GLU A 40 3.53 -5.57 -14.64
N HIS A 41 2.70 -4.52 -14.73
CA HIS A 41 2.19 -3.98 -16.01
C HIS A 41 3.08 -2.87 -16.60
N THR A 42 4.24 -2.61 -16.00
CA THR A 42 5.26 -1.68 -16.50
C THR A 42 6.55 -2.41 -16.88
N GLU A 43 7.56 -1.66 -17.35
CA GLU A 43 8.90 -2.19 -17.54
C GLU A 43 9.66 -2.43 -16.20
N TYR A 44 9.12 -1.94 -15.09
CA TYR A 44 9.74 -1.97 -13.75
C TYR A 44 9.17 -3.08 -12.88
N LYS A 45 9.17 -4.30 -13.45
CA LYS A 45 8.70 -5.50 -12.77
C LYS A 45 9.57 -5.85 -11.57
N LEU A 46 8.99 -6.58 -10.61
CA LEU A 46 9.67 -6.95 -9.37
C LEU A 46 10.97 -7.73 -9.62
N ASP A 47 10.96 -8.69 -10.53
CA ASP A 47 12.15 -9.49 -10.87
C ASP A 47 13.28 -8.65 -11.44
N ARG A 48 12.97 -7.68 -12.30
CA ARG A 48 13.93 -6.74 -12.87
C ARG A 48 14.52 -5.81 -11.82
N LEU A 49 13.66 -5.29 -10.93
CA LEU A 49 14.12 -4.44 -9.83
C LEU A 49 15.06 -5.21 -8.90
N LEU A 50 14.69 -6.42 -8.51
CA LEU A 50 15.51 -7.27 -7.65
C LEU A 50 16.84 -7.63 -8.33
N ALA A 51 16.84 -7.98 -9.63
CA ALA A 51 18.06 -8.24 -10.39
C ALA A 51 18.99 -7.02 -10.48
N ALA A 52 18.43 -5.82 -10.43
CA ALA A 52 19.18 -4.56 -10.38
C ALA A 52 19.54 -4.12 -8.95
N HIS A 53 19.29 -4.95 -7.94
CA HIS A 53 19.42 -4.61 -6.51
C HIS A 53 18.66 -3.33 -6.13
N ARG A 54 17.44 -3.19 -6.62
CA ARG A 54 16.55 -2.05 -6.37
C ARG A 54 15.22 -2.52 -5.82
N GLY A 55 14.57 -1.66 -5.05
CA GLY A 55 13.24 -1.99 -4.51
C GLY A 55 12.50 -0.78 -3.99
N TRP A 56 11.18 -0.90 -3.96
CA TRP A 56 10.30 0.04 -3.30
C TRP A 56 9.98 -0.43 -1.89
N VAL A 57 10.07 0.48 -0.94
CA VAL A 57 9.67 0.24 0.45
C VAL A 57 8.60 1.26 0.84
N VAL A 58 7.49 0.76 1.34
CA VAL A 58 6.45 1.62 1.90
C VAL A 58 6.88 2.13 3.27
N LEU A 59 6.75 3.44 3.46
CA LEU A 59 7.14 4.12 4.70
C LEU A 59 5.96 4.27 5.66
N ASN A 60 4.80 4.61 5.13
CA ASN A 60 3.58 4.81 5.92
C ASN A 60 2.33 4.81 5.05
N TRP A 61 1.19 4.70 5.72
CA TRP A 61 -0.15 4.72 5.18
C TRP A 61 -1.04 5.71 5.93
N VAL A 62 -1.97 6.33 5.21
CA VAL A 62 -3.17 6.92 5.76
C VAL A 62 -4.34 6.32 5.00
N ILE A 63 -5.21 5.61 5.70
CA ILE A 63 -6.38 4.93 5.12
C ILE A 63 -7.63 5.52 5.72
N LYS A 64 -8.56 5.95 4.88
CA LYS A 64 -9.89 6.38 5.27
C LYS A 64 -10.89 5.30 4.88
N MET A 65 -11.44 4.64 5.88
CA MET A 65 -12.56 3.71 5.70
C MET A 65 -13.86 4.50 5.69
N LYS A 66 -14.68 4.29 4.67
CA LYS A 66 -16.06 4.79 4.61
C LYS A 66 -17.04 3.65 4.92
N GLU A 67 -16.70 2.47 4.43
CA GLU A 67 -17.46 1.24 4.68
C GLU A 67 -16.51 0.05 4.68
N TYR A 68 -16.86 -0.99 5.44
CA TYR A 68 -16.15 -2.26 5.43
C TYR A 68 -16.88 -3.25 4.52
N PRO A 69 -16.34 -3.59 3.33
CA PRO A 69 -16.92 -4.59 2.46
C PRO A 69 -17.07 -5.95 3.15
N GLY A 70 -18.10 -6.68 2.72
CA GLY A 70 -18.39 -8.01 3.23
C GLY A 70 -17.90 -9.13 2.31
N PHE A 71 -18.09 -10.37 2.77
CA PHE A 71 -17.85 -11.55 1.95
C PHE A 71 -18.63 -11.50 0.63
N ALA A 72 -17.97 -11.88 -0.47
CA ALA A 72 -18.49 -11.89 -1.84
C ALA A 72 -18.80 -10.51 -2.44
N ASP A 73 -18.54 -9.40 -1.73
CA ASP A 73 -18.63 -8.08 -2.34
C ASP A 73 -17.59 -7.94 -3.45
N LYS A 74 -18.02 -7.40 -4.58
CA LYS A 74 -17.17 -7.12 -5.74
C LYS A 74 -16.78 -5.66 -5.75
N LEU A 75 -15.48 -5.44 -5.88
CA LEU A 75 -14.91 -4.10 -5.80
C LEU A 75 -13.87 -3.90 -6.90
N LYS A 76 -13.66 -2.64 -7.23
CA LYS A 76 -12.59 -2.17 -8.09
C LYS A 76 -11.59 -1.37 -7.26
N ILE A 77 -10.33 -1.76 -7.28
CA ILE A 77 -9.23 -0.98 -6.73
C ILE A 77 -8.59 -0.20 -7.86
N SER A 78 -8.45 1.11 -7.68
CA SER A 78 -7.66 1.95 -8.58
C SER A 78 -6.43 2.46 -7.84
N THR A 79 -5.26 2.48 -8.51
CA THR A 79 -4.02 3.03 -7.94
C THR A 79 -3.23 3.84 -8.96
N TRP A 80 -2.63 4.92 -8.47
CA TRP A 80 -1.75 5.79 -9.26
C TRP A 80 -0.73 6.46 -8.36
N ALA A 81 0.37 6.93 -8.93
CA ALA A 81 1.34 7.76 -8.22
C ALA A 81 1.31 9.20 -8.74
N LYS A 82 1.78 10.11 -7.91
CA LYS A 82 2.18 11.45 -8.35
C LYS A 82 3.68 11.61 -8.20
N PRO A 83 4.32 12.36 -9.10
CA PRO A 83 5.73 12.71 -8.95
C PRO A 83 5.93 13.37 -7.60
N GLY A 84 6.81 12.80 -6.79
CA GLY A 84 7.20 13.37 -5.51
C GLY A 84 8.55 14.07 -5.59
N CYS A 85 9.06 14.49 -4.44
CA CYS A 85 10.46 14.86 -4.35
C CYS A 85 11.32 13.60 -4.58
N SER A 86 12.47 13.79 -5.16
CA SER A 86 13.36 12.79 -5.78
C SER A 86 13.69 11.52 -4.97
N LEU A 87 13.42 11.48 -3.67
CA LEU A 87 13.70 10.34 -2.78
C LEU A 87 12.45 9.61 -2.28
N GLN A 88 11.26 10.18 -2.51
CA GLN A 88 10.00 9.62 -2.05
C GLN A 88 8.95 9.77 -3.14
N ALA A 89 8.08 8.77 -3.26
CA ALA A 89 6.89 8.80 -4.09
C ALA A 89 5.63 8.74 -3.22
N THR A 90 4.57 9.39 -3.67
CA THR A 90 3.25 9.28 -3.07
C THR A 90 2.38 8.45 -4.01
N ARG A 91 1.70 7.46 -3.46
CA ARG A 91 0.77 6.60 -4.18
C ARG A 91 -0.60 6.69 -3.55
N TYR A 92 -1.59 6.74 -4.38
CA TYR A 92 -3.00 6.87 -4.04
C TYR A 92 -3.76 5.61 -4.41
N PHE A 93 -4.84 5.34 -3.65
CA PHE A 93 -5.73 4.21 -3.89
C PHE A 93 -7.16 4.60 -3.62
N THR A 94 -8.06 4.06 -4.43
CA THR A 94 -9.49 4.00 -4.13
C THR A 94 -9.97 2.56 -4.21
N MET A 95 -10.92 2.20 -3.35
CA MET A 95 -11.63 0.92 -3.37
C MET A 95 -13.12 1.24 -3.50
N GLU A 96 -13.73 0.83 -4.60
CA GLU A 96 -15.07 1.23 -5.00
C GLU A 96 -15.91 -0.01 -5.33
N TYR A 97 -17.18 0.00 -4.93
CA TYR A 97 -18.17 -0.98 -5.37
C TYR A 97 -18.50 -0.81 -6.85
N GLU A 98 -19.20 -1.79 -7.44
CA GLU A 98 -19.62 -1.74 -8.84
C GLU A 98 -20.54 -0.55 -9.16
N ASP A 99 -21.30 -0.06 -8.20
CA ASP A 99 -22.17 1.13 -8.32
C ASP A 99 -21.42 2.46 -8.20
N GLY A 100 -20.09 2.43 -7.98
CA GLY A 100 -19.24 3.59 -7.82
C GLY A 100 -19.16 4.12 -6.38
N THR A 101 -19.85 3.51 -5.41
CA THR A 101 -19.74 3.88 -4.00
C THR A 101 -18.34 3.55 -3.49
N THR A 102 -17.68 4.53 -2.86
CA THR A 102 -16.33 4.35 -2.32
C THR A 102 -16.37 3.66 -0.96
N ALA A 103 -15.74 2.51 -0.83
CA ALA A 103 -15.56 1.79 0.42
C ALA A 103 -14.34 2.31 1.21
N ALA A 104 -13.22 2.54 0.53
CA ALA A 104 -11.99 3.02 1.18
C ALA A 104 -11.17 3.89 0.23
N GLU A 105 -10.40 4.80 0.82
CA GLU A 105 -9.39 5.64 0.16
C GLU A 105 -8.08 5.54 0.92
N ALA A 106 -6.95 5.51 0.21
CA ALA A 106 -5.67 5.48 0.88
C ALA A 106 -4.61 6.32 0.19
N VAL A 107 -3.69 6.82 1.00
CA VAL A 107 -2.46 7.49 0.56
C VAL A 107 -1.28 6.82 1.24
N SER A 108 -0.28 6.45 0.47
CA SER A 108 0.96 5.85 0.98
C SER A 108 2.19 6.62 0.50
N ARG A 109 3.24 6.60 1.31
CA ARG A 109 4.57 7.10 0.92
C ARG A 109 5.53 5.94 0.75
N TRP A 110 6.38 6.07 -0.25
CA TRP A 110 7.34 5.06 -0.64
C TRP A 110 8.74 5.67 -0.78
N ALA A 111 9.75 4.89 -0.43
CA ALA A 111 11.13 5.18 -0.74
C ALA A 111 11.64 4.17 -1.77
N PHE A 112 12.42 4.66 -2.74
CA PHE A 112 13.16 3.81 -3.66
C PHE A 112 14.54 3.55 -3.10
N LEU A 113 14.92 2.28 -2.92
CA LEU A 113 16.12 1.87 -2.25
C LEU A 113 17.11 1.17 -3.19
N ASP A 114 18.36 1.38 -2.91
CA ASP A 114 19.44 0.45 -3.24
C ASP A 114 19.44 -0.65 -2.17
N LEU A 115 19.19 -1.90 -2.57
CA LEU A 115 19.03 -3.03 -1.64
C LEU A 115 20.39 -3.55 -1.10
N GLU A 116 21.50 -3.25 -1.76
CA GLU A 116 22.84 -3.61 -1.27
C GLU A 116 23.27 -2.67 -0.14
N THR A 117 23.18 -1.36 -0.40
CA THR A 117 23.59 -0.33 0.57
C THR A 117 22.48 -0.02 1.58
N ARG A 118 21.24 -0.41 1.30
CA ARG A 118 20.03 -0.12 2.09
C ARG A 118 19.75 1.39 2.26
N HIS A 119 20.24 2.20 1.32
CA HIS A 119 20.00 3.64 1.35
C HIS A 119 18.96 4.07 0.32
N PRO A 120 18.14 5.09 0.64
CA PRO A 120 17.27 5.71 -0.34
C PRO A 120 18.07 6.31 -1.49
N ILE A 121 17.61 6.06 -2.70
CA ILE A 121 18.18 6.61 -3.92
C ILE A 121 17.09 7.33 -4.72
N ARG A 122 17.51 8.18 -5.64
CA ARG A 122 16.57 8.85 -6.54
C ARG A 122 15.91 7.86 -7.46
N CYS A 123 14.58 7.91 -7.52
CA CYS A 123 13.86 7.18 -8.54
C CYS A 123 14.09 7.85 -9.91
N PRO A 124 14.45 7.09 -10.96
CA PRO A 124 14.53 7.62 -12.32
C PRO A 124 13.21 8.26 -12.75
N LEU A 125 13.30 9.36 -13.49
CA LEU A 125 12.08 10.10 -13.93
C LEU A 125 11.18 9.21 -14.78
N GLU A 126 11.73 8.46 -15.71
CA GLU A 126 11.02 7.53 -16.60
C GLU A 126 10.25 6.45 -15.81
N MET A 127 10.84 5.97 -14.69
CA MET A 127 10.17 5.04 -13.79
C MET A 127 8.99 5.73 -13.07
N MET A 128 9.17 6.96 -12.62
CA MET A 128 8.08 7.71 -12.00
C MET A 128 6.94 7.96 -12.97
N GLU A 129 7.24 8.33 -14.21
CA GLU A 129 6.26 8.56 -15.27
C GLU A 129 5.43 7.31 -15.58
N ALA A 130 6.04 6.11 -15.47
CA ALA A 130 5.33 4.85 -15.67
C ALA A 130 4.22 4.59 -14.64
N TYR A 131 4.34 5.15 -13.42
CA TYR A 131 3.36 5.01 -12.35
C TYR A 131 2.43 6.22 -12.22
N CYS A 132 2.77 7.34 -12.85
CA CYS A 132 2.06 8.59 -12.67
C CYS A 132 0.82 8.65 -13.53
N TYR A 133 -0.23 9.17 -12.93
CA TYR A 133 -1.47 9.51 -13.59
C TYR A 133 -1.99 10.85 -13.07
N ASP A 134 -2.47 11.70 -13.97
CA ASP A 134 -3.03 13.01 -13.63
C ASP A 134 -4.49 12.87 -13.16
N ARG A 135 -4.64 12.42 -11.93
CA ARG A 135 -5.91 12.31 -11.22
C ARG A 135 -5.82 13.06 -9.90
N GLU A 136 -6.92 13.65 -9.49
CA GLU A 136 -7.00 14.30 -8.17
C GLU A 136 -6.69 13.33 -7.03
N GLU A 137 -6.12 13.87 -5.97
CA GLU A 137 -5.88 13.12 -4.74
C GLU A 137 -7.24 12.78 -4.10
N PRO A 138 -7.45 11.54 -3.65
CA PRO A 138 -8.72 11.15 -3.02
C PRO A 138 -8.98 11.98 -1.75
N PHE A 139 -7.91 12.36 -1.06
CA PHE A 139 -7.94 13.30 0.05
C PHE A 139 -6.53 13.82 0.37
N ASN A 140 -6.46 14.95 1.07
CA ASN A 140 -5.21 15.44 1.63
C ASN A 140 -4.89 14.68 2.93
N PRO A 141 -3.81 13.88 3.01
CA PRO A 141 -3.44 13.11 4.19
C PRO A 141 -2.89 13.97 5.33
N GLY A 142 -2.65 15.26 5.11
CA GLY A 142 -1.98 16.13 6.06
C GLY A 142 -0.50 15.79 6.24
N LYS A 143 0.02 16.06 7.45
CA LYS A 143 1.38 15.67 7.80
C LYS A 143 1.41 14.21 8.21
N PHE A 144 2.23 13.38 7.55
CA PHE A 144 2.48 11.98 7.94
C PHE A 144 3.35 11.86 9.20
N ASN A 145 3.15 12.73 10.16
CA ASN A 145 3.90 12.69 11.40
C ASN A 145 3.13 11.84 12.40
N LEU A 146 3.64 10.66 12.70
CA LEU A 146 3.17 9.92 13.86
C LEU A 146 3.59 10.69 15.11
N PRO A 147 2.71 10.81 16.11
CA PRO A 147 3.09 11.37 17.40
C PRO A 147 4.23 10.56 17.99
N LYS A 148 5.20 11.22 18.60
CA LYS A 148 6.24 10.51 19.37
C LYS A 148 5.58 9.85 20.56
N GLU A 149 5.88 8.57 20.76
CA GLU A 149 5.49 7.86 21.97
C GLU A 149 6.14 8.54 23.18
N LYS A 150 5.35 8.69 24.22
CA LYS A 150 5.80 9.10 25.54
C LYS A 150 5.54 7.95 26.51
N GLU A 151 6.53 7.63 27.35
CA GLU A 151 6.40 6.54 28.32
C GLU A 151 5.15 6.68 29.19
N GLU A 152 4.77 7.90 29.54
CA GLU A 152 3.56 8.21 30.32
C GLU A 152 2.24 7.82 29.67
N ASN A 153 2.25 7.59 28.34
CA ASN A 153 1.07 7.20 27.56
C ASN A 153 0.99 5.69 27.29
N ILE A 154 1.98 4.92 27.73
CA ILE A 154 1.99 3.47 27.54
C ILE A 154 1.04 2.85 28.55
N ILE A 155 -0.08 2.32 28.06
CA ILE A 155 -1.09 1.65 28.90
C ILE A 155 -0.90 0.13 28.99
N SER A 156 -0.23 -0.45 28.02
CA SER A 156 0.13 -1.88 28.03
C SER A 156 1.30 -2.15 27.08
N GLU A 157 2.04 -3.19 27.37
CA GLU A 157 3.14 -3.69 26.55
C GLU A 157 2.92 -5.18 26.27
N ARG A 158 3.11 -5.60 25.02
CA ARG A 158 2.96 -7.00 24.61
C ARG A 158 4.15 -7.43 23.76
N LYS A 159 4.78 -8.53 24.15
CA LYS A 159 5.83 -9.14 23.35
C LYS A 159 5.21 -10.10 22.34
N ILE A 160 5.50 -9.87 21.04
CA ILE A 160 5.02 -10.69 19.95
C ILE A 160 6.22 -11.34 19.26
N THR A 161 6.10 -12.62 18.94
CA THR A 161 7.09 -13.33 18.11
C THR A 161 6.58 -13.40 16.68
N VAL A 162 7.31 -12.79 15.75
CA VAL A 162 6.98 -12.83 14.32
C VAL A 162 7.08 -14.26 13.79
N ARG A 163 6.04 -14.73 13.14
CA ARG A 163 5.98 -16.07 12.54
C ARG A 163 6.57 -16.04 11.14
N ARG A 164 7.03 -17.18 10.64
CA ARG A 164 7.53 -17.30 9.27
C ARG A 164 6.50 -16.87 8.20
N SER A 165 5.22 -17.14 8.43
CA SER A 165 4.11 -16.74 7.55
C SER A 165 3.81 -15.24 7.56
N GLU A 166 4.44 -14.47 8.44
CA GLU A 166 4.25 -13.04 8.62
C GLU A 166 5.42 -12.23 8.02
N THR A 167 6.40 -12.91 7.44
CA THR A 167 7.53 -12.28 6.75
C THR A 167 7.24 -12.15 5.26
N ASP A 168 7.68 -11.04 4.67
CA ASP A 168 7.63 -10.78 3.23
C ASP A 168 8.85 -11.38 2.50
N THR A 169 8.90 -11.19 1.19
CA THR A 169 10.01 -11.63 0.33
C THR A 169 11.34 -10.96 0.64
N ASN A 170 11.34 -9.83 1.35
CA ASN A 170 12.54 -9.12 1.79
C ASN A 170 13.03 -9.60 3.16
N GLY A 171 12.35 -10.57 3.77
CA GLY A 171 12.65 -11.07 5.11
C GLY A 171 12.22 -10.15 6.25
N HIS A 172 11.39 -9.15 5.96
CA HIS A 172 10.83 -8.25 6.96
C HIS A 172 9.43 -8.69 7.38
N THR A 173 8.95 -8.21 8.53
CA THR A 173 7.54 -8.35 8.88
C THR A 173 6.69 -7.65 7.84
N ASN A 174 5.71 -8.36 7.28
CA ASN A 174 4.80 -7.79 6.29
C ASN A 174 4.03 -6.60 6.88
N ASN A 175 3.95 -5.49 6.12
CA ASN A 175 3.32 -4.25 6.57
C ASN A 175 1.89 -4.43 7.09
N ALA A 176 1.12 -5.33 6.49
CA ALA A 176 -0.24 -5.62 6.93
C ALA A 176 -0.32 -6.20 8.35
N ARG A 177 0.78 -6.77 8.88
CA ARG A 177 0.81 -7.35 10.23
C ARG A 177 0.94 -6.33 11.35
N TYR A 178 1.30 -5.09 11.03
CA TYR A 178 1.39 -4.02 12.03
C TYR A 178 0.03 -3.40 12.39
N VAL A 179 -1.03 -3.74 11.68
CA VAL A 179 -2.39 -3.19 11.86
C VAL A 179 -3.40 -4.25 12.36
N GLU A 180 -2.91 -5.31 12.95
CA GLU A 180 -3.71 -6.39 13.53
C GLU A 180 -4.29 -6.02 14.90
#